data_2929a80aae04e1e705ec8772bc7ca582
#
_entry.id   2929a80aae04e1e705ec8772bc7ca582
#
_cell.length_a   1.000
_cell.length_b   1.000
_cell.length_c   1.000
_cell.angle_alpha   90.00
_cell.angle_beta   90.00
_cell.angle_gamma   90.00
#
_symmetry.space_group_name_H-M   'P 1'
#
loop_
_entity.id
_entity.type
_entity.pdbx_description
1 polymer ?
#
loop_
_entity_poly.entity_id
_entity_poly.type
_entity_poly.pdbx_seq_one_letter_code
_entity_poly.pdbx_strand_id
1 'polypeptide(L)'
;MVAGARIIHVHTVEGIFTAQPVAFDALRDVAVLWVPAISSTKRLMLPALQPVRDNSVQAGQAMAIPGFPNNGPYRVTPARLQERFILQGPGIYGTTTVQRQAYALLANLMSGNSGGPLLDVQGHYAGMVFGVATDKKNVAYALSYREIEPVLQKGMRTRERVSTGRCVPLDAEVTTTMTPN
;
A
#
# COMPACT_ATOMS: atom_id res chain seq x y z
N MET A 1 3.78 7.27 3.48
CA MET A 1 2.78 8.19 2.88
C MET A 1 3.49 9.32 2.17
N VAL A 2 3.02 9.73 0.98
CA VAL A 2 3.69 10.75 0.13
C VAL A 2 2.88 12.04 -0.01
N ALA A 3 1.70 12.14 0.63
CA ALA A 3 0.87 13.34 0.60
C ALA A 3 1.65 14.57 1.08
N GLY A 4 1.70 15.63 0.25
CA GLY A 4 2.45 16.86 0.51
C GLY A 4 3.97 16.75 0.44
N ALA A 5 4.54 15.57 0.16
CA ALA A 5 5.97 15.40 0.07
C ALA A 5 6.56 16.15 -1.14
N ARG A 6 7.60 16.97 -0.90
CA ARG A 6 8.33 17.69 -1.96
C ARG A 6 9.44 16.81 -2.55
N ILE A 7 10.07 16.01 -1.71
CA ILE A 7 11.17 15.11 -2.06
C ILE A 7 10.79 13.71 -1.55
N ILE A 8 10.99 12.71 -2.38
CA ILE A 8 10.72 11.31 -2.05
C ILE A 8 12.00 10.53 -2.35
N HIS A 9 12.46 9.76 -1.38
CA HIS A 9 13.61 8.87 -1.54
C HIS A 9 13.17 7.41 -1.45
N VAL A 10 13.73 6.58 -2.34
CA VAL A 10 13.60 5.12 -2.31
C VAL A 10 14.95 4.55 -1.93
N HIS A 11 14.98 3.83 -0.81
CA HIS A 11 16.16 3.16 -0.31
C HIS A 11 16.20 1.73 -0.87
N THR A 12 17.32 1.35 -1.44
CA THR A 12 17.55 0.02 -1.99
C THR A 12 18.90 -0.51 -1.52
N VAL A 13 19.19 -1.77 -1.80
CA VAL A 13 20.51 -2.37 -1.53
C VAL A 13 21.65 -1.71 -2.33
N GLU A 14 21.33 -1.00 -3.42
CA GLU A 14 22.31 -0.30 -4.27
C GLU A 14 22.44 1.18 -3.91
N GLY A 15 21.64 1.69 -2.96
CA GLY A 15 21.70 3.08 -2.52
C GLY A 15 20.36 3.76 -2.41
N ILE A 16 20.40 5.08 -2.31
CA ILE A 16 19.24 5.95 -2.15
C ILE A 16 18.99 6.68 -3.47
N PHE A 17 17.78 6.58 -3.98
CA PHE A 17 17.37 7.16 -5.24
C PHE A 17 16.22 8.15 -5.06
N THR A 18 16.25 9.25 -5.77
CA THR A 18 15.14 10.18 -5.81
C THR A 18 14.04 9.62 -6.69
N ALA A 19 12.81 9.60 -6.16
CA ALA A 19 11.61 9.22 -6.85
C ALA A 19 10.73 10.42 -7.15
N GLN A 20 9.95 10.33 -8.23
CA GLN A 20 8.91 11.32 -8.51
C GLN A 20 7.54 10.66 -8.59
N PRO A 21 6.50 11.27 -8.00
CA PRO A 21 5.14 10.76 -8.13
C PRO A 21 4.64 10.99 -9.57
N VAL A 22 4.17 9.93 -10.21
CA VAL A 22 3.59 9.96 -11.57
C VAL A 22 2.09 9.70 -11.55
N ALA A 23 1.56 9.19 -10.44
CA ALA A 23 0.14 9.19 -10.12
C ALA A 23 -0.04 9.35 -8.61
N PHE A 24 -1.10 10.03 -8.21
CA PHE A 24 -1.51 10.18 -6.82
C PHE A 24 -3.04 10.23 -6.76
N ASP A 25 -3.61 9.40 -5.91
CA ASP A 25 -5.05 9.35 -5.63
C ASP A 25 -5.26 9.46 -4.11
N ALA A 26 -5.71 10.63 -3.68
CA ALA A 26 -5.95 10.92 -2.26
C ALA A 26 -7.17 10.18 -1.70
N LEU A 27 -8.15 9.82 -2.55
CA LEU A 27 -9.33 9.08 -2.12
C LEU A 27 -9.00 7.63 -1.84
N ARG A 28 -8.10 7.03 -2.63
CA ARG A 28 -7.61 5.66 -2.44
C ARG A 28 -6.41 5.56 -1.53
N ASP A 29 -5.73 6.67 -1.24
CA ASP A 29 -4.44 6.72 -0.53
C ASP A 29 -3.35 5.91 -1.25
N VAL A 30 -3.27 6.07 -2.55
CA VAL A 30 -2.33 5.35 -3.43
C VAL A 30 -1.49 6.34 -4.22
N ALA A 31 -0.18 6.09 -4.29
CA ALA A 31 0.74 6.80 -5.17
C ALA A 31 1.55 5.82 -6.01
N VAL A 32 1.83 6.20 -7.25
CA VAL A 32 2.80 5.52 -8.11
C VAL A 32 4.03 6.40 -8.24
N LEU A 33 5.18 5.83 -7.94
CA LEU A 33 6.46 6.50 -7.98
C LEU A 33 7.29 5.98 -9.15
N TRP A 34 7.86 6.88 -9.92
CA TRP A 34 8.87 6.56 -10.91
C TRP A 34 10.26 6.92 -10.37
N VAL A 35 11.20 5.99 -10.51
CA VAL A 35 12.58 6.16 -10.06
C VAL A 35 13.50 6.06 -11.27
N PRO A 36 13.87 7.19 -11.91
CA PRO A 36 14.62 7.22 -13.17
C PRO A 36 15.93 6.44 -13.11
N ALA A 37 16.67 6.59 -12.02
CA ALA A 37 17.97 5.95 -11.83
C ALA A 37 17.87 4.42 -11.76
N ILE A 38 16.81 3.86 -11.20
CA ILE A 38 16.57 2.41 -11.18
C ILE A 38 16.24 1.90 -12.59
N SER A 39 15.44 2.67 -13.34
CA SER A 39 15.05 2.30 -14.71
C SER A 39 16.22 2.31 -15.70
N SER A 40 17.28 3.04 -15.41
CA SER A 40 18.46 3.20 -16.29
C SER A 40 19.62 2.26 -15.94
N THR A 41 19.60 1.63 -14.76
CA THR A 41 20.68 0.74 -14.33
C THR A 41 20.30 -0.74 -14.57
N LYS A 42 21.07 -1.44 -15.39
CA LYS A 42 20.98 -2.90 -15.55
C LYS A 42 21.27 -3.69 -14.25
N ARG A 43 21.75 -3.02 -13.23
CA ARG A 43 22.19 -3.61 -11.95
C ARG A 43 21.03 -3.92 -11.02
N LEU A 44 19.97 -3.10 -11.04
CA LEU A 44 18.76 -3.31 -10.24
C LEU A 44 17.64 -3.90 -11.12
N MET A 45 17.81 -5.13 -11.56
CA MET A 45 16.72 -5.86 -12.20
C MET A 45 15.76 -6.36 -11.12
N LEU A 46 14.87 -5.48 -10.68
CA LEU A 46 13.80 -5.85 -9.78
C LEU A 46 12.67 -6.50 -10.61
N PRO A 47 12.38 -7.80 -10.40
CA PRO A 47 11.26 -8.42 -11.09
C PRO A 47 9.97 -7.76 -10.65
N ALA A 48 9.10 -7.44 -11.60
CA ALA A 48 7.77 -6.92 -11.29
C ALA A 48 6.94 -8.01 -10.59
N LEU A 49 6.30 -7.63 -9.49
CA LEU A 49 5.32 -8.51 -8.84
C LEU A 49 4.14 -8.74 -9.80
N GLN A 50 3.78 -10.00 -9.99
CA GLN A 50 2.61 -10.35 -10.78
C GLN A 50 1.36 -10.19 -9.90
N PRO A 51 0.29 -9.54 -10.40
CA PRO A 51 -0.94 -9.43 -9.63
C PRO A 51 -1.64 -10.79 -9.52
N VAL A 52 -2.36 -10.97 -8.41
CA VAL A 52 -3.29 -12.11 -8.29
C VAL A 52 -4.37 -12.02 -9.37
N ARG A 53 -4.86 -13.19 -9.79
CA ARG A 53 -6.04 -13.25 -10.66
C ARG A 53 -7.29 -12.82 -9.86
N ASP A 54 -8.22 -12.18 -10.54
CA ASP A 54 -9.50 -11.77 -9.95
C ASP A 54 -10.16 -12.97 -9.23
N ASN A 55 -10.63 -12.73 -8.01
CA ASN A 55 -11.26 -13.72 -7.12
C ASN A 55 -10.40 -14.93 -6.67
N SER A 56 -9.10 -14.94 -6.92
CA SER A 56 -8.22 -16.02 -6.45
C SER A 56 -7.92 -15.94 -4.94
N VAL A 57 -8.14 -14.79 -4.32
CA VAL A 57 -7.83 -14.53 -2.90
C VAL A 57 -9.07 -14.83 -2.05
N GLN A 58 -8.98 -15.81 -1.15
CA GLN A 58 -10.10 -16.32 -0.36
C GLN A 58 -9.84 -16.24 1.14
N ALA A 59 -10.90 -16.14 1.94
CA ALA A 59 -10.84 -16.20 3.39
C ALA A 59 -10.12 -17.48 3.86
N GLY A 60 -9.30 -17.35 4.90
CA GLY A 60 -8.47 -18.43 5.42
C GLY A 60 -7.14 -18.62 4.71
N GLN A 61 -6.88 -17.97 3.57
CA GLN A 61 -5.64 -18.11 2.81
C GLN A 61 -4.45 -17.52 3.58
N ALA A 62 -3.34 -18.26 3.55
CA ALA A 62 -2.06 -17.77 4.06
C ALA A 62 -1.49 -16.69 3.12
N MET A 63 -0.98 -15.61 3.71
CA MET A 63 -0.44 -14.45 3.03
C MET A 63 0.89 -14.07 3.65
N ALA A 64 1.66 -13.25 2.96
CA ALA A 64 2.95 -12.71 3.42
C ALA A 64 3.00 -11.20 3.20
N ILE A 65 3.59 -10.49 4.17
CA ILE A 65 3.76 -9.04 4.14
C ILE A 65 5.24 -8.72 4.35
N PRO A 66 6.02 -8.55 3.27
CA PRO A 66 7.38 -8.06 3.37
C PRO A 66 7.41 -6.57 3.72
N GLY A 67 8.38 -6.14 4.53
CA GLY A 67 8.50 -4.76 4.95
C GLY A 67 9.67 -4.50 5.88
N PHE A 68 9.69 -3.29 6.46
CA PHE A 68 10.73 -2.81 7.37
C PHE A 68 10.08 -2.30 8.68
N PRO A 69 9.54 -3.20 9.53
CA PRO A 69 8.83 -2.81 10.74
C PRO A 69 9.71 -1.96 11.65
N ASN A 70 9.15 -0.85 12.14
CA ASN A 70 9.81 0.16 12.99
C ASN A 70 11.12 0.71 12.39
N ASN A 71 11.22 0.86 11.06
CA ASN A 71 12.45 1.21 10.35
C ASN A 71 13.62 0.25 10.65
N GLY A 72 13.32 -0.96 11.09
CA GLY A 72 14.28 -2.02 11.39
C GLY A 72 14.69 -2.80 10.13
N PRO A 73 15.32 -3.97 10.32
CA PRO A 73 15.72 -4.82 9.20
C PRO A 73 14.52 -5.36 8.43
N TYR A 74 14.76 -5.70 7.17
CA TYR A 74 13.77 -6.39 6.33
C TYR A 74 13.22 -7.64 7.01
N ARG A 75 11.90 -7.76 7.02
CA ARG A 75 11.17 -8.93 7.55
C ARG A 75 9.99 -9.26 6.66
N VAL A 76 9.62 -10.53 6.67
CA VAL A 76 8.37 -11.01 6.09
C VAL A 76 7.45 -11.40 7.25
N THR A 77 6.35 -10.67 7.39
CA THR A 77 5.35 -10.95 8.42
C THR A 77 4.30 -11.89 7.85
N PRO A 78 4.05 -13.06 8.49
CA PRO A 78 2.97 -13.94 8.08
C PRO A 78 1.62 -13.30 8.35
N ALA A 79 0.67 -13.51 7.45
CA ALA A 79 -0.69 -13.05 7.59
C ALA A 79 -1.68 -14.14 7.15
N ARG A 80 -2.94 -14.01 7.58
CA ARG A 80 -4.04 -14.83 7.11
C ARG A 80 -5.20 -13.92 6.70
N LEU A 81 -5.69 -14.09 5.49
CA LEU A 81 -6.87 -13.37 5.04
C LEU A 81 -8.08 -13.77 5.85
N GLN A 82 -8.76 -12.82 6.46
CA GLN A 82 -10.02 -13.04 7.17
C GLN A 82 -11.21 -12.83 6.24
N GLU A 83 -11.29 -11.67 5.63
CA GLU A 83 -12.39 -11.31 4.74
C GLU A 83 -11.98 -10.21 3.75
N ARG A 84 -12.79 -10.08 2.70
CA ARG A 84 -12.80 -8.93 1.79
C ARG A 84 -14.07 -8.11 2.04
N PHE A 85 -13.93 -6.82 2.21
CA PHE A 85 -15.05 -5.93 2.56
C PHE A 85 -14.89 -4.56 1.91
N ILE A 86 -15.95 -3.76 1.99
CA ILE A 86 -15.89 -2.34 1.64
C ILE A 86 -15.62 -1.54 2.90
N LEU A 87 -14.44 -0.98 2.99
CA LEU A 87 -14.06 -0.07 4.04
C LEU A 87 -14.70 1.29 3.76
N GLN A 88 -15.47 1.80 4.72
CA GLN A 88 -15.97 3.16 4.71
C GLN A 88 -15.28 3.96 5.82
N GLY A 89 -14.73 5.10 5.47
CA GLY A 89 -13.99 5.92 6.43
C GLY A 89 -13.57 7.26 5.83
N PRO A 90 -12.89 8.11 6.61
CA PRO A 90 -12.41 9.38 6.11
C PRO A 90 -11.33 9.19 5.04
N GLY A 91 -11.33 10.08 4.04
CA GLY A 91 -10.19 10.25 3.15
C GLY A 91 -8.97 10.79 3.91
N ILE A 92 -7.79 10.74 3.29
CA ILE A 92 -6.52 11.14 3.94
C ILE A 92 -6.51 12.58 4.49
N TYR A 93 -7.40 13.42 4.03
CA TYR A 93 -7.55 14.81 4.50
C TYR A 93 -8.68 15.01 5.52
N GLY A 94 -9.41 13.94 5.88
CA GLY A 94 -10.53 14.01 6.82
C GLY A 94 -11.76 14.79 6.35
N THR A 95 -11.77 15.30 5.12
CA THR A 95 -12.82 16.20 4.59
C THR A 95 -13.92 15.48 3.83
N THR A 96 -13.72 14.23 3.48
CA THR A 96 -14.66 13.42 2.69
C THR A 96 -14.70 12.00 3.23
N THR A 97 -15.88 11.38 3.16
CA THR A 97 -16.01 9.93 3.38
C THR A 97 -15.72 9.21 2.08
N VAL A 98 -14.91 8.17 2.14
CA VAL A 98 -14.52 7.34 1.00
C VAL A 98 -14.88 5.89 1.24
N GLN A 99 -15.08 5.15 0.15
CA GLN A 99 -15.26 3.70 0.17
C GLN A 99 -14.10 3.08 -0.59
N ARG A 100 -13.50 2.03 -0.01
CA ARG A 100 -12.36 1.33 -0.60
C ARG A 100 -12.55 -0.17 -0.44
N GLN A 101 -12.27 -0.94 -1.48
CA GLN A 101 -12.22 -2.39 -1.34
C GLN A 101 -10.95 -2.80 -0.60
N ALA A 102 -11.11 -3.48 0.52
CA ALA A 102 -10.03 -3.86 1.41
C ALA A 102 -10.12 -5.31 1.86
N TYR A 103 -8.99 -5.79 2.38
CA TYR A 103 -8.87 -7.06 3.08
C TYR A 103 -8.64 -6.81 4.57
N ALA A 104 -9.36 -7.55 5.41
CA ALA A 104 -9.02 -7.73 6.81
C ALA A 104 -8.10 -8.94 6.95
N LEU A 105 -7.01 -8.76 7.67
CA LEU A 105 -5.94 -9.72 7.83
C LEU A 105 -5.70 -10.01 9.30
N LEU A 106 -5.53 -11.26 9.66
CA LEU A 106 -4.93 -11.64 10.93
C LEU A 106 -3.41 -11.54 10.76
N ALA A 107 -2.81 -10.49 11.30
CA ALA A 107 -1.38 -10.23 11.20
C ALA A 107 -0.92 -9.28 12.32
N ASN A 108 0.27 -9.51 12.86
CA ASN A 108 0.89 -8.61 13.82
C ASN A 108 1.80 -7.61 13.08
N LEU A 109 1.21 -6.51 12.64
CA LEU A 109 1.92 -5.45 11.92
C LEU A 109 2.34 -4.32 12.84
N MET A 110 3.40 -3.66 12.44
CA MET A 110 3.99 -2.51 13.11
C MET A 110 4.11 -1.33 12.14
N SER A 111 4.35 -0.14 12.68
CA SER A 111 4.73 1.02 11.87
C SER A 111 5.87 0.65 10.92
N GLY A 112 5.84 1.15 9.68
CA GLY A 112 6.83 0.80 8.64
C GLY A 112 6.38 -0.33 7.70
N ASN A 113 5.30 -1.07 8.01
CA ASN A 113 4.70 -2.02 7.07
C ASN A 113 3.73 -1.35 6.08
N SER A 114 3.22 -0.14 6.39
CA SER A 114 2.31 0.61 5.52
C SER A 114 2.95 0.92 4.17
N GLY A 115 2.20 0.70 3.08
CA GLY A 115 2.69 0.78 1.71
C GLY A 115 3.36 -0.52 1.23
N GLY A 116 3.64 -1.47 2.12
CA GLY A 116 4.20 -2.77 1.77
C GLY A 116 3.19 -3.66 1.04
N PRO A 117 3.69 -4.59 0.19
CA PRO A 117 2.83 -5.47 -0.57
C PRO A 117 2.22 -6.56 0.32
N LEU A 118 0.96 -6.91 0.04
CA LEU A 118 0.33 -8.15 0.48
C LEU A 118 0.54 -9.19 -0.63
N LEU A 119 1.21 -10.29 -0.31
CA LEU A 119 1.52 -11.36 -1.26
C LEU A 119 0.79 -12.65 -0.89
N ASP A 120 0.38 -13.42 -1.89
CA ASP A 120 -0.04 -14.80 -1.68
C ASP A 120 1.18 -15.73 -1.49
N VAL A 121 0.94 -17.00 -1.25
CA VAL A 121 2.02 -17.99 -1.02
C VAL A 121 2.83 -18.31 -2.29
N GLN A 122 2.38 -17.90 -3.46
CA GLN A 122 3.10 -17.97 -4.73
C GLN A 122 3.90 -16.69 -5.02
N GLY A 123 3.78 -15.65 -4.17
CA GLY A 123 4.44 -14.36 -4.35
C GLY A 123 3.69 -13.39 -5.27
N HIS A 124 2.42 -13.67 -5.59
CA HIS A 124 1.63 -12.74 -6.39
C HIS A 124 1.10 -11.60 -5.52
N TYR A 125 1.04 -10.40 -6.12
CA TYR A 125 0.61 -9.18 -5.46
C TYR A 125 -0.92 -9.13 -5.32
N ALA A 126 -1.41 -9.24 -4.10
CA ALA A 126 -2.83 -9.22 -3.78
C ALA A 126 -3.33 -7.83 -3.35
N GLY A 127 -2.45 -6.98 -2.82
CA GLY A 127 -2.84 -5.69 -2.32
C GLY A 127 -1.72 -4.94 -1.60
N MET A 128 -2.06 -3.82 -0.96
CA MET A 128 -1.14 -2.93 -0.26
C MET A 128 -1.62 -2.67 1.16
N VAL A 129 -0.75 -2.94 2.13
CA VAL A 129 -1.02 -2.66 3.55
C VAL A 129 -1.13 -1.15 3.77
N PHE A 130 -2.13 -0.71 4.53
CA PHE A 130 -2.30 0.71 4.87
C PHE A 130 -2.52 0.99 6.36
N GLY A 131 -2.90 0.00 7.17
CA GLY A 131 -3.17 0.26 8.58
C GLY A 131 -3.42 -0.99 9.41
N VAL A 132 -3.65 -0.77 10.70
CA VAL A 132 -4.05 -1.78 11.68
C VAL A 132 -5.32 -1.35 12.38
N ALA A 133 -6.08 -2.30 12.93
CA ALA A 133 -7.23 -1.97 13.76
C ALA A 133 -6.79 -1.33 15.07
N THR A 134 -7.51 -0.32 15.52
CA THR A 134 -7.26 0.35 16.81
C THR A 134 -7.98 -0.35 17.95
N ASP A 135 -9.05 -1.08 17.66
CA ASP A 135 -9.94 -1.76 18.60
C ASP A 135 -9.70 -3.28 18.70
N LYS A 136 -8.94 -3.87 17.77
CA LYS A 136 -8.69 -5.31 17.70
C LYS A 136 -7.19 -5.61 17.56
N LYS A 137 -6.69 -6.45 18.45
CA LYS A 137 -5.30 -6.92 18.38
C LYS A 137 -5.09 -7.84 17.17
N ASN A 138 -3.93 -7.70 16.52
CA ASN A 138 -3.50 -8.54 15.40
C ASN A 138 -4.44 -8.48 14.18
N VAL A 139 -5.20 -7.41 14.03
CA VAL A 139 -5.99 -7.15 12.82
C VAL A 139 -5.35 -6.03 12.03
N ALA A 140 -5.08 -6.31 10.77
CA ALA A 140 -4.48 -5.36 9.83
C ALA A 140 -5.35 -5.23 8.57
N TYR A 141 -5.14 -4.15 7.84
CA TYR A 141 -5.90 -3.84 6.64
C TYR A 141 -4.98 -3.62 5.45
N ALA A 142 -5.39 -4.16 4.30
CA ALA A 142 -4.74 -3.92 3.03
C ALA A 142 -5.79 -3.53 1.97
N LEU A 143 -5.48 -2.54 1.13
CA LEU A 143 -6.26 -2.29 -0.08
C LEU A 143 -6.13 -3.50 -1.00
N SER A 144 -7.22 -3.90 -1.66
CA SER A 144 -7.15 -4.95 -2.66
C SER A 144 -6.40 -4.47 -3.91
N TYR A 145 -5.84 -5.41 -4.70
CA TYR A 145 -5.23 -5.06 -5.98
C TYR A 145 -6.21 -4.31 -6.90
N ARG A 146 -7.47 -4.74 -6.93
CA ARG A 146 -8.54 -4.09 -7.70
C ARG A 146 -8.74 -2.62 -7.35
N GLU A 147 -8.55 -2.25 -6.07
CA GLU A 147 -8.63 -0.86 -5.63
C GLU A 147 -7.42 -0.03 -6.10
N ILE A 148 -6.26 -0.67 -6.19
CA ILE A 148 -4.98 -0.02 -6.54
C ILE A 148 -4.80 0.08 -8.06
N GLU A 149 -5.26 -0.90 -8.80
CA GLU A 149 -5.00 -1.09 -10.22
C GLU A 149 -5.27 0.16 -11.09
N PRO A 150 -6.38 0.91 -10.94
CA PRO A 150 -6.63 2.11 -11.76
C PRO A 150 -5.54 3.18 -11.61
N VAL A 151 -5.02 3.36 -10.39
CA VAL A 151 -3.95 4.33 -10.11
C VAL A 151 -2.62 3.83 -10.66
N LEU A 152 -2.33 2.54 -10.52
CA LEU A 152 -1.16 1.89 -11.08
C LEU A 152 -1.13 2.03 -12.61
N GLN A 153 -2.22 1.70 -13.29
CA GLN A 153 -2.36 1.83 -14.75
C GLN A 153 -2.15 3.27 -15.22
N LYS A 154 -2.68 4.26 -14.49
CA LYS A 154 -2.44 5.67 -14.77
C LYS A 154 -0.97 6.03 -14.68
N GLY A 155 -0.29 5.63 -13.59
CA GLY A 155 1.12 5.94 -13.37
C GLY A 155 2.05 5.24 -14.35
N MET A 156 1.70 4.06 -14.86
CA MET A 156 2.50 3.33 -15.84
C MET A 156 2.51 3.99 -17.22
N ARG A 157 1.51 4.82 -17.55
CA ARG A 157 1.37 5.47 -18.86
C ARG A 157 2.12 6.79 -18.99
N THR A 158 2.66 7.31 -17.90
CA THR A 158 3.32 8.64 -17.90
C THR A 158 4.62 8.61 -17.11
N ARG A 159 5.47 9.60 -17.38
CA ARG A 159 6.65 9.92 -16.57
C ARG A 159 6.55 11.37 -16.04
N GLU A 160 5.44 12.03 -16.29
CA GLU A 160 5.23 13.38 -15.80
C GLU A 160 4.97 13.39 -14.32
N ARG A 161 5.63 14.32 -13.63
CA ARG A 161 5.45 14.50 -12.19
C ARG A 161 4.07 15.07 -11.91
N VAL A 162 3.36 14.46 -10.95
CA VAL A 162 2.10 14.99 -10.44
C VAL A 162 2.27 15.55 -9.03
N SER A 163 1.35 16.45 -8.63
CA SER A 163 1.28 16.94 -7.26
C SER A 163 0.80 15.83 -6.33
N THR A 164 1.37 15.76 -5.13
CA THR A 164 0.92 14.89 -4.04
C THR A 164 -0.07 15.60 -3.09
N GLY A 165 -0.58 16.75 -3.52
CA GLY A 165 -1.54 17.53 -2.75
C GLY A 165 -0.91 18.26 -1.55
N ARG A 166 -1.73 18.53 -0.53
CA ARG A 166 -1.29 19.17 0.71
C ARG A 166 -0.76 18.14 1.71
N CYS A 167 0.00 18.60 2.70
CA CYS A 167 0.40 17.76 3.84
C CYS A 167 -0.84 17.32 4.63
N VAL A 168 -0.79 16.09 5.14
CA VAL A 168 -1.77 15.58 6.10
C VAL A 168 -1.28 15.93 7.49
N PRO A 169 -2.11 16.54 8.36
CA PRO A 169 -1.77 16.74 9.77
C PRO A 169 -1.50 15.39 10.44
N LEU A 170 -0.53 15.35 11.35
CA LEU A 170 -0.16 14.13 12.09
C LEU A 170 -1.26 13.64 13.05
N ASP A 171 -2.22 14.52 13.40
CA ASP A 171 -3.25 14.28 14.40
C ASP A 171 -4.58 13.76 13.84
N ALA A 172 -4.62 13.40 12.55
CA ALA A 172 -5.81 12.82 11.96
C ALA A 172 -5.94 11.33 12.39
N GLU A 173 -6.50 11.09 13.57
CA GLU A 173 -6.94 9.76 14.00
C GLU A 173 -8.01 9.25 13.04
N VAL A 174 -7.70 8.15 12.35
CA VAL A 174 -8.63 7.49 11.44
C VAL A 174 -9.51 6.55 12.26
N THR A 175 -10.67 7.02 12.67
CA THR A 175 -11.71 6.15 13.24
C THR A 175 -12.37 5.37 12.10
N THR A 176 -12.13 4.09 12.04
CA THR A 176 -12.63 3.19 10.99
C THR A 176 -13.87 2.46 11.48
N THR A 177 -15.00 2.64 10.81
CA THR A 177 -16.23 1.86 11.06
C THR A 177 -16.36 0.76 10.00
N MET A 178 -16.53 -0.48 10.42
CA MET A 178 -16.80 -1.62 9.54
C MET A 178 -18.31 -1.76 9.35
N THR A 179 -18.77 -1.84 8.11
CA THR A 179 -20.12 -2.28 7.79
C THR A 179 -20.01 -3.67 7.13
N PRO A 180 -20.52 -4.74 7.74
CA PRO A 180 -20.56 -6.04 7.09
C PRO A 180 -21.54 -6.03 5.92
N ASN A 181 -21.20 -6.77 4.87
CA ASN A 181 -22.09 -7.09 3.75
C ASN A 181 -23.06 -8.18 4.17
#